data_d978dfa1edaba7d90083a4a7ab03735a
#
_entry.id   d978dfa1edaba7d90083a4a7ab03735a
#
_cell.length_a   1.000
_cell.length_b   1.000
_cell.length_c   1.000
_cell.angle_alpha   90.00
_cell.angle_beta   90.00
_cell.angle_gamma   90.00
#
_symmetry.space_group_name_H-M   'P 1'
#
loop_
_entity.id
_entity.type
_entity.pdbx_description
1 polymer ?
#
loop_
_entity_poly.entity_id
_entity_poly.type
_entity_poly.pdbx_seq_one_letter_code
_entity_poly.pdbx_strand_id
1 'polypeptide(L)'
;MWFLFAIVSVLAWGTADLFYKKGSDPKDKYSYLKIVIMVGAVMGIHAMYVLLTSGVVYEPRNMITYLPVSALYILSMAVGYAGLRFLELSISSPVQNSSGAISGLLTFIFLGQSMTGIQFFAVGLITVGVILLSVFEQRFAEAERKENKEMVDRKYKYGAIALLFPLGYALIDSLGTFADAWVFDRGMDEMQANIS
;
A
#
# COMPACT_ATOMS: atom_id res chain seq x y z
N MET A 1 23.28 -9.02 2.87
CA MET A 1 22.47 -8.55 4.03
C MET A 1 21.12 -7.94 3.62
N TRP A 2 21.01 -7.18 2.51
CA TRP A 2 19.75 -6.57 2.06
C TRP A 2 18.56 -7.57 1.94
N PHE A 3 18.81 -8.80 1.46
CA PHE A 3 17.79 -9.83 1.30
C PHE A 3 17.13 -10.24 2.63
N LEU A 4 17.92 -10.34 3.71
CA LEU A 4 17.40 -10.63 5.04
C LEU A 4 16.46 -9.52 5.54
N PHE A 5 16.85 -8.26 5.35
CA PHE A 5 16.00 -7.12 5.70
C PHE A 5 14.72 -7.10 4.87
N ALA A 6 14.80 -7.45 3.59
CA ALA A 6 13.62 -7.57 2.73
C ALA A 6 12.64 -8.64 3.25
N ILE A 7 13.13 -9.82 3.67
CA ILE A 7 12.28 -10.86 4.26
C ILE A 7 11.63 -10.36 5.56
N VAL A 8 12.39 -9.72 6.44
CA VAL A 8 11.86 -9.16 7.70
C VAL A 8 10.78 -8.12 7.40
N SER A 9 11.00 -7.25 6.41
CA SER A 9 10.00 -6.26 5.98
C SER A 9 8.71 -6.92 5.47
N VAL A 10 8.82 -7.96 4.63
CA VAL A 10 7.64 -8.70 4.13
C VAL A 10 6.84 -9.32 5.27
N LEU A 11 7.52 -9.94 6.24
CA LEU A 11 6.85 -10.54 7.41
C LEU A 11 6.21 -9.47 8.30
N ALA A 12 6.89 -8.33 8.50
CA ALA A 12 6.36 -7.22 9.29
C ALA A 12 5.12 -6.60 8.62
N TRP A 13 5.17 -6.34 7.31
CA TRP A 13 4.02 -5.82 6.55
C TRP A 13 2.86 -6.79 6.51
N GLY A 14 3.11 -8.08 6.24
CA GLY A 14 2.06 -9.10 6.27
C GLY A 14 1.39 -9.23 7.63
N THR A 15 2.16 -9.09 8.72
CA THR A 15 1.62 -9.06 10.09
C THR A 15 0.80 -7.80 10.33
N ALA A 16 1.27 -6.63 9.89
CA ALA A 16 0.53 -5.38 9.98
C ALA A 16 -0.81 -5.45 9.25
N ASP A 17 -0.84 -6.02 8.04
CA ASP A 17 -2.07 -6.23 7.26
C ASP A 17 -3.13 -7.03 8.03
N LEU A 18 -2.73 -8.07 8.75
CA LEU A 18 -3.64 -8.85 9.61
C LEU A 18 -4.26 -7.99 10.71
N PHE A 19 -3.46 -7.13 11.35
CA PHE A 19 -3.97 -6.20 12.37
C PHE A 19 -4.87 -5.13 11.76
N TYR A 20 -4.54 -4.58 10.61
CA TYR A 20 -5.37 -3.61 9.90
C TYR A 20 -6.72 -4.23 9.52
N LYS A 21 -6.71 -5.47 9.01
CA LYS A 21 -7.95 -6.20 8.73
C LYS A 21 -8.78 -6.43 9.98
N LYS A 22 -8.14 -6.84 11.09
CA LYS A 22 -8.81 -7.06 12.37
C LYS A 22 -9.40 -5.77 12.96
N GLY A 23 -8.72 -4.63 12.77
CA GLY A 23 -9.19 -3.30 13.19
C GLY A 23 -10.26 -2.71 12.27
N SER A 24 -10.45 -3.27 11.07
CA SER A 24 -11.42 -2.79 10.10
C SER A 24 -12.80 -3.39 10.35
N ASP A 25 -13.63 -2.70 11.14
CA ASP A 25 -15.00 -3.13 11.44
C ASP A 25 -15.97 -2.69 10.34
N PRO A 26 -16.70 -3.61 9.67
CA PRO A 26 -17.73 -3.27 8.69
C PRO A 26 -18.87 -2.42 9.25
N LYS A 27 -19.14 -2.52 10.57
CA LYS A 27 -20.20 -1.77 11.25
C LYS A 27 -19.75 -0.35 11.62
N ASP A 28 -18.45 -0.10 11.80
CA ASP A 28 -17.92 1.22 12.09
C ASP A 28 -17.48 1.93 10.82
N LYS A 29 -18.26 2.94 10.42
CA LYS A 29 -17.99 3.76 9.22
C LYS A 29 -16.59 4.40 9.24
N TYR A 30 -16.05 4.68 10.40
CA TYR A 30 -14.79 5.40 10.57
C TYR A 30 -13.62 4.50 11.05
N SER A 31 -13.79 3.18 11.04
CA SER A 31 -12.73 2.25 11.47
C SER A 31 -11.41 2.46 10.71
N TYR A 32 -11.48 2.70 9.40
CA TYR A 32 -10.30 2.97 8.58
C TYR A 32 -9.54 4.24 8.98
N LEU A 33 -10.24 5.30 9.38
CA LEU A 33 -9.60 6.53 9.86
C LEU A 33 -8.88 6.32 11.20
N LYS A 34 -9.45 5.49 12.08
CA LYS A 34 -8.78 5.11 13.33
C LYS A 34 -7.46 4.39 13.07
N ILE A 35 -7.44 3.50 12.07
CA ILE A 35 -6.22 2.80 11.66
C ILE A 35 -5.20 3.81 11.11
N VAL A 36 -5.61 4.70 10.19
CA VAL A 36 -4.72 5.75 9.62
C VAL A 36 -4.12 6.62 10.73
N ILE A 37 -4.94 7.07 11.69
CA ILE A 37 -4.47 7.90 12.82
C ILE A 37 -3.46 7.14 13.67
N MET A 38 -3.73 5.86 13.98
CA MET A 38 -2.81 5.06 14.79
C MET A 38 -1.49 4.77 14.07
N VAL A 39 -1.53 4.47 12.77
CA VAL A 39 -0.32 4.32 11.95
C VAL A 39 0.46 5.64 11.92
N GLY A 40 -0.21 6.76 11.65
CA GLY A 40 0.42 8.08 11.65
C GLY A 40 1.04 8.45 13.01
N ALA A 41 0.39 8.10 14.12
CA ALA A 41 0.94 8.31 15.46
C ALA A 41 2.24 7.50 15.67
N VAL A 42 2.26 6.23 15.29
CA VAL A 42 3.46 5.37 15.39
C VAL A 42 4.58 5.90 14.51
N MET A 43 4.28 6.29 13.26
CA MET A 43 5.27 6.87 12.35
C MET A 43 5.81 8.21 12.90
N GLY A 44 4.96 9.06 13.46
CA GLY A 44 5.36 10.31 14.09
C GLY A 44 6.26 10.11 15.31
N ILE A 45 5.97 9.11 16.16
CA ILE A 45 6.85 8.73 17.29
C ILE A 45 8.20 8.23 16.76
N HIS A 46 8.20 7.43 15.69
CA HIS A 46 9.45 6.96 15.06
C HIS A 46 10.26 8.13 14.48
N ALA A 47 9.64 9.04 13.75
CA ALA A 47 10.30 10.23 13.20
C ALA A 47 10.90 11.09 14.31
N MET A 48 10.18 11.28 15.43
CA MET A 48 10.68 11.99 16.59
C MET A 48 11.89 11.27 17.23
N TYR A 49 11.83 9.95 17.33
CA TYR A 49 12.97 9.15 17.84
C TYR A 49 14.19 9.32 16.93
N VAL A 50 14.03 9.22 15.62
CA VAL A 50 15.12 9.42 14.64
C VAL A 50 15.70 10.83 14.77
N LEU A 51 14.86 11.85 14.84
CA LEU A 51 15.29 13.25 15.01
C LEU A 51 16.13 13.45 16.26
N LEU A 52 15.77 12.81 17.38
CA LEU A 52 16.47 12.96 18.66
C LEU A 52 17.76 12.16 18.73
N THR A 53 17.89 11.05 17.98
CA THR A 53 19.00 10.10 18.13
C THR A 53 20.00 10.11 16.98
N SER A 54 19.61 10.52 15.78
CA SER A 54 20.47 10.47 14.60
C SER A 54 21.41 11.66 14.44
N GLY A 55 21.20 12.76 15.18
CA GLY A 55 21.96 14.00 15.03
C GLY A 55 21.68 14.74 13.71
N VAL A 56 20.64 14.36 13.00
CA VAL A 56 20.22 15.02 11.75
C VAL A 56 19.69 16.41 12.06
N VAL A 57 20.16 17.39 11.32
CA VAL A 57 19.62 18.77 11.42
C VAL A 57 18.30 18.81 10.68
N TYR A 58 17.24 19.14 11.40
CA TYR A 58 15.90 19.25 10.82
C TYR A 58 15.77 20.50 9.94
N GLU A 59 15.39 20.28 8.68
CA GLU A 59 15.14 21.36 7.74
C GLU A 59 13.64 21.47 7.39
N PRO A 60 12.91 22.48 7.91
CA PRO A 60 11.46 22.62 7.67
C PRO A 60 11.08 22.73 6.19
N ARG A 61 11.99 23.18 5.33
CA ARG A 61 11.78 23.26 3.88
C ARG A 61 11.54 21.88 3.27
N ASN A 62 12.19 20.86 3.80
CA ASN A 62 12.08 19.49 3.30
C ASN A 62 10.67 18.94 3.54
N MET A 63 10.00 19.32 4.63
CA MET A 63 8.58 18.97 4.84
C MET A 63 7.69 19.49 3.70
N ILE A 64 7.90 20.72 3.25
CA ILE A 64 7.09 21.29 2.17
C ILE A 64 7.38 20.55 0.85
N THR A 65 8.64 20.24 0.60
CA THR A 65 9.06 19.52 -0.61
C THR A 65 8.54 18.08 -0.61
N TYR A 66 8.52 17.42 0.56
CA TYR A 66 8.06 16.04 0.70
C TYR A 66 6.55 15.91 0.93
N LEU A 67 5.85 17.00 1.24
CA LEU A 67 4.40 17.00 1.51
C LEU A 67 3.56 16.29 0.44
N PRO A 68 3.79 16.46 -0.88
CA PRO A 68 3.03 15.74 -1.90
C PRO A 68 3.22 14.21 -1.81
N VAL A 69 4.42 13.74 -1.48
CA VAL A 69 4.74 12.31 -1.31
C VAL A 69 3.96 11.75 -0.12
N SER A 70 4.08 12.42 1.04
CA SER A 70 3.37 12.03 2.27
C SER A 70 1.86 12.07 2.08
N ALA A 71 1.33 13.06 1.36
CA ALA A 71 -0.10 13.15 1.06
C ALA A 71 -0.59 11.97 0.20
N LEU A 72 0.18 11.55 -0.80
CA LEU A 72 -0.14 10.38 -1.62
C LEU A 72 -0.14 9.10 -0.78
N TYR A 73 0.85 8.89 0.10
CA TYR A 73 0.89 7.73 0.98
C TYR A 73 -0.28 7.70 1.98
N ILE A 74 -0.60 8.83 2.61
CA ILE A 74 -1.75 8.92 3.53
C ILE A 74 -3.06 8.65 2.78
N LEU A 75 -3.21 9.17 1.57
CA LEU A 75 -4.40 8.96 0.76
C LEU A 75 -4.52 7.50 0.33
N SER A 76 -3.43 6.86 -0.12
CA SER A 76 -3.42 5.44 -0.47
C SER A 76 -3.85 4.58 0.73
N MET A 77 -3.25 4.80 1.90
CA MET A 77 -3.60 4.10 3.13
C MET A 77 -5.08 4.28 3.50
N ALA A 78 -5.61 5.50 3.42
CA ALA A 78 -7.02 5.77 3.73
C ALA A 78 -7.95 4.99 2.79
N VAL A 79 -7.64 4.96 1.48
CA VAL A 79 -8.40 4.22 0.47
C VAL A 79 -8.28 2.71 0.71
N GLY A 80 -7.07 2.20 0.93
CA GLY A 80 -6.83 0.78 1.17
C GLY A 80 -7.53 0.25 2.41
N TYR A 81 -7.39 0.94 3.54
CA TYR A 81 -8.03 0.54 4.80
C TYR A 81 -9.56 0.65 4.73
N ALA A 82 -10.10 1.63 3.99
CA ALA A 82 -11.54 1.69 3.72
C ALA A 82 -12.02 0.44 2.97
N GLY A 83 -11.22 -0.07 2.02
CA GLY A 83 -11.50 -1.28 1.27
C GLY A 83 -11.52 -2.56 2.11
N LEU A 84 -10.68 -2.65 3.15
CA LEU A 84 -10.62 -3.81 4.05
C LEU A 84 -11.95 -4.12 4.76
N ARG A 85 -12.87 -3.18 4.82
CA ARG A 85 -14.22 -3.38 5.36
C ARG A 85 -15.09 -4.25 4.45
N PHE A 86 -14.80 -4.29 3.16
CA PHE A 86 -15.64 -4.88 2.13
C PHE A 86 -15.00 -6.10 1.47
N LEU A 87 -13.69 -6.26 1.59
CA LEU A 87 -12.92 -7.32 0.95
C LEU A 87 -12.16 -8.17 1.97
N GLU A 88 -11.91 -9.40 1.60
CA GLU A 88 -10.98 -10.25 2.34
C GLU A 88 -9.54 -9.82 2.13
N LEU A 89 -8.70 -10.09 3.13
CA LEU A 89 -7.29 -9.71 3.08
C LEU A 89 -6.55 -10.48 1.97
N SER A 90 -6.93 -11.74 1.75
CA SER A 90 -6.39 -12.61 0.69
C SER A 90 -6.52 -12.01 -0.71
N ILE A 91 -7.50 -11.13 -0.91
CA ILE A 91 -7.72 -10.42 -2.18
C ILE A 91 -7.09 -9.03 -2.13
N SER A 92 -7.34 -8.30 -1.06
CA SER A 92 -6.96 -6.90 -0.95
C SER A 92 -5.44 -6.73 -0.90
N SER A 93 -4.74 -7.56 -0.10
CA SER A 93 -3.30 -7.41 0.11
C SER A 93 -2.47 -7.66 -1.16
N PRO A 94 -2.66 -8.75 -1.95
CA PRO A 94 -1.91 -8.93 -3.18
C PRO A 94 -2.14 -7.81 -4.22
N VAL A 95 -3.37 -7.30 -4.32
CA VAL A 95 -3.67 -6.19 -5.24
C VAL A 95 -2.98 -4.91 -4.79
N GLN A 96 -3.03 -4.58 -3.49
CA GLN A 96 -2.34 -3.42 -2.93
C GLN A 96 -0.83 -3.51 -3.13
N ASN A 97 -0.23 -4.66 -2.82
CA ASN A 97 1.21 -4.88 -2.96
C ASN A 97 1.71 -4.93 -4.41
N SER A 98 0.82 -4.94 -5.42
CA SER A 98 1.21 -4.75 -6.81
C SER A 98 1.68 -3.32 -7.13
N SER A 99 1.49 -2.36 -6.21
CA SER A 99 2.00 -0.98 -6.34
C SER A 99 3.50 -0.93 -6.62
N GLY A 100 4.29 -1.83 -6.03
CA GLY A 100 5.73 -1.93 -6.27
C GLY A 100 6.08 -2.26 -7.73
N ALA A 101 5.27 -3.08 -8.42
CA ALA A 101 5.46 -3.36 -9.84
C ALA A 101 5.15 -2.13 -10.70
N ILE A 102 4.09 -1.41 -10.37
CA ILE A 102 3.69 -0.19 -11.10
C ILE A 102 4.73 0.92 -10.88
N SER A 103 5.17 1.15 -9.64
CA SER A 103 6.19 2.17 -9.33
C SER A 103 7.52 1.86 -10.01
N GLY A 104 7.93 0.58 -10.05
CA GLY A 104 9.13 0.14 -10.78
C GLY A 104 9.05 0.48 -12.29
N LEU A 105 7.89 0.27 -12.93
CA LEU A 105 7.69 0.68 -14.33
C LEU A 105 7.70 2.19 -14.50
N LEU A 106 7.10 2.96 -13.56
CA LEU A 106 7.11 4.42 -13.61
C LEU A 106 8.54 4.97 -13.50
N THR A 107 9.35 4.47 -12.56
CA THR A 107 10.75 4.89 -12.40
C THR A 107 11.62 4.49 -13.61
N PHE A 108 11.37 3.33 -14.21
CA PHE A 108 12.03 2.93 -15.46
C PHE A 108 11.70 3.89 -16.61
N ILE A 109 10.43 4.24 -16.81
CA ILE A 109 9.98 5.06 -17.94
C ILE A 109 10.36 6.53 -17.76
N PHE A 110 10.17 7.10 -16.57
CA PHE A 110 10.27 8.54 -16.36
C PHE A 110 11.58 8.99 -15.72
N LEU A 111 12.24 8.14 -14.92
CA LEU A 111 13.52 8.46 -14.30
C LEU A 111 14.71 7.78 -15.01
N GLY A 112 14.45 6.98 -16.04
CA GLY A 112 15.50 6.29 -16.80
C GLY A 112 16.25 5.25 -15.98
N GLN A 113 15.70 4.77 -14.86
CA GLN A 113 16.33 3.73 -14.07
C GLN A 113 16.36 2.42 -14.86
N SER A 114 17.54 1.75 -14.86
CA SER A 114 17.68 0.49 -15.58
C SER A 114 16.95 -0.64 -14.87
N MET A 115 16.21 -1.45 -15.63
CA MET A 115 15.61 -2.69 -15.16
C MET A 115 16.27 -3.89 -15.84
N THR A 116 16.61 -4.89 -15.06
CA THR A 116 17.13 -6.17 -15.57
C THR A 116 16.01 -7.04 -16.13
N GLY A 117 16.34 -8.01 -16.99
CA GLY A 117 15.35 -8.95 -17.52
C GLY A 117 14.58 -9.72 -16.43
N ILE A 118 15.26 -10.04 -15.31
CA ILE A 118 14.63 -10.70 -14.15
C ILE A 118 13.59 -9.78 -13.50
N GLN A 119 13.84 -8.47 -13.40
CA GLN A 119 12.90 -7.50 -12.84
C GLN A 119 11.67 -7.34 -13.75
N PHE A 120 11.84 -7.27 -15.07
CA PHE A 120 10.72 -7.29 -16.01
C PHE A 120 9.89 -8.56 -15.91
N PHE A 121 10.55 -9.72 -15.79
CA PHE A 121 9.85 -10.99 -15.56
C PHE A 121 9.05 -10.98 -14.24
N ALA A 122 9.63 -10.48 -13.16
CA ALA A 122 8.96 -10.36 -11.86
C ALA A 122 7.73 -9.44 -11.92
N VAL A 123 7.84 -8.28 -12.58
CA VAL A 123 6.70 -7.36 -12.82
C VAL A 123 5.60 -8.06 -13.61
N GLY A 124 5.96 -8.79 -14.68
CA GLY A 124 5.01 -9.57 -15.47
C GLY A 124 4.31 -10.65 -14.63
N LEU A 125 5.06 -11.38 -13.82
CA LEU A 125 4.52 -12.43 -12.95
C LEU A 125 3.55 -11.87 -11.90
N ILE A 126 3.89 -10.74 -11.26
CA ILE A 126 3.02 -10.04 -10.30
C ILE A 126 1.73 -9.61 -11.01
N THR A 127 1.84 -8.98 -12.17
CA THR A 127 0.68 -8.50 -12.94
C THR A 127 -0.27 -9.65 -13.30
N VAL A 128 0.27 -10.75 -13.82
CA VAL A 128 -0.51 -11.95 -14.14
C VAL A 128 -1.14 -12.54 -12.88
N GLY A 129 -0.39 -12.63 -11.78
CA GLY A 129 -0.88 -13.15 -10.49
C GLY A 129 -2.07 -12.34 -9.96
N VAL A 130 -2.00 -11.01 -9.99
CA VAL A 130 -3.08 -10.11 -9.56
C VAL A 130 -4.33 -10.25 -10.45
N ILE A 131 -4.14 -10.36 -11.78
CA ILE A 131 -5.25 -10.58 -12.70
C ILE A 131 -5.92 -11.92 -12.43
N LEU A 132 -5.14 -12.99 -12.32
CA LEU A 132 -5.67 -14.33 -12.04
C LEU A 132 -6.42 -14.36 -10.71
N LEU A 133 -5.83 -13.79 -9.66
CA LEU A 133 -6.48 -13.69 -8.33
C LEU A 133 -7.84 -12.99 -8.45
N SER A 134 -7.90 -11.85 -9.13
CA SER A 134 -9.13 -11.09 -9.31
C SER A 134 -10.20 -11.88 -10.09
N VAL A 135 -9.80 -12.62 -11.12
CA VAL A 135 -10.72 -13.45 -11.92
C VAL A 135 -11.23 -14.65 -11.14
N PHE A 136 -10.35 -15.35 -10.43
CA PHE A 136 -10.76 -16.51 -9.63
C PHE A 136 -11.70 -16.11 -8.51
N GLU A 137 -11.40 -15.01 -7.82
CA GLU A 137 -12.22 -14.52 -6.72
C GLU A 137 -13.63 -14.13 -7.18
N GLN A 138 -13.75 -13.46 -8.33
CA GLN A 138 -15.06 -13.17 -8.92
C GLN A 138 -15.87 -14.46 -9.19
N ARG A 139 -15.20 -15.49 -9.72
CA ARG A 139 -15.85 -16.79 -9.99
C ARG A 139 -16.29 -17.50 -8.72
N PHE A 140 -15.46 -17.49 -7.68
CA PHE A 140 -15.80 -18.09 -6.39
C PHE A 140 -16.97 -17.34 -5.74
N ALA A 141 -16.94 -16.01 -5.73
CA ALA A 141 -18.03 -15.20 -5.20
C ALA A 141 -19.36 -15.42 -5.95
N GLU A 142 -19.32 -15.63 -7.27
CA GLU A 142 -20.51 -15.95 -8.07
C GLU A 142 -21.03 -17.37 -7.79
N ALA A 143 -20.13 -18.34 -7.59
CA ALA A 143 -20.51 -19.72 -7.25
C ALA A 143 -21.18 -19.78 -5.88
N GLU A 144 -20.60 -19.15 -4.89
CA GLU A 144 -21.13 -19.07 -3.53
C GLU A 144 -22.51 -18.37 -3.47
N ARG A 145 -22.70 -17.31 -4.26
CA ARG A 145 -24.01 -16.64 -4.41
C ARG A 145 -25.08 -17.55 -5.02
N LYS A 146 -24.72 -18.47 -5.90
CA LYS A 146 -25.65 -19.41 -6.50
C LYS A 146 -26.06 -20.51 -5.54
N GLU A 147 -25.15 -20.93 -4.66
CA GLU A 147 -25.36 -22.03 -3.71
C GLU A 147 -26.13 -21.55 -2.46
N ASN A 148 -25.83 -20.37 -1.92
CA ASN A 148 -26.41 -19.80 -0.70
C ASN A 148 -27.31 -18.60 -0.98
N LYS A 149 -28.53 -18.84 -1.47
CA LYS A 149 -29.51 -17.77 -1.75
C LYS A 149 -29.96 -16.96 -0.53
N GLU A 150 -29.75 -17.46 0.71
CA GLU A 150 -30.31 -16.88 1.94
C GLU A 150 -29.30 -16.15 2.83
N MET A 151 -28.00 -16.35 2.66
CA MET A 151 -26.96 -15.71 3.49
C MET A 151 -25.94 -14.92 2.65
N VAL A 152 -26.43 -14.01 1.81
CA VAL A 152 -25.53 -13.01 1.22
C VAL A 152 -25.18 -12.00 2.32
N ASP A 153 -24.11 -12.30 3.04
CA ASP A 153 -23.55 -11.36 4.00
C ASP A 153 -23.33 -10.02 3.28
N ARG A 154 -23.68 -8.89 3.93
CA ARG A 154 -23.51 -7.54 3.36
C ARG A 154 -22.08 -7.27 2.87
N LYS A 155 -21.12 -8.02 3.37
CA LYS A 155 -19.70 -8.02 3.03
C LYS A 155 -19.44 -8.27 1.54
N TYR A 156 -20.20 -9.16 0.88
CA TYR A 156 -20.07 -9.48 -0.54
C TYR A 156 -21.03 -8.74 -1.46
N LYS A 157 -21.90 -7.88 -0.89
CA LYS A 157 -22.89 -7.15 -1.68
C LYS A 157 -22.28 -6.18 -2.69
N TYR A 158 -21.05 -5.74 -2.44
CA TYR A 158 -20.35 -4.76 -3.29
C TYR A 158 -19.47 -5.39 -4.37
N GLY A 159 -19.24 -6.70 -4.35
CA GLY A 159 -18.59 -7.47 -5.44
C GLY A 159 -17.41 -6.75 -6.11
N ALA A 160 -17.49 -6.63 -7.44
CA ALA A 160 -16.47 -5.98 -8.26
C ALA A 160 -16.19 -4.49 -7.90
N ILE A 161 -17.19 -3.76 -7.37
CA ILE A 161 -16.99 -2.35 -6.96
C ILE A 161 -16.03 -2.25 -5.78
N ALA A 162 -16.03 -3.23 -4.87
CA ALA A 162 -15.11 -3.24 -3.74
C ALA A 162 -13.63 -3.36 -4.17
N LEU A 163 -13.35 -3.97 -5.33
CA LEU A 163 -12.00 -4.07 -5.90
C LEU A 163 -11.42 -2.70 -6.31
N LEU A 164 -12.27 -1.68 -6.49
CA LEU A 164 -11.79 -0.32 -6.75
C LEU A 164 -10.94 0.25 -5.60
N PHE A 165 -11.17 -0.21 -4.35
CA PHE A 165 -10.38 0.24 -3.21
C PHE A 165 -8.92 -0.24 -3.28
N PRO A 166 -8.60 -1.54 -3.37
CA PRO A 166 -7.21 -1.97 -3.46
C PRO A 166 -6.54 -1.56 -4.77
N LEU A 167 -7.27 -1.45 -5.89
CA LEU A 167 -6.74 -0.90 -7.14
C LEU A 167 -6.42 0.60 -6.98
N GLY A 168 -7.32 1.37 -6.38
CA GLY A 168 -7.09 2.79 -6.08
C GLY A 168 -5.89 2.97 -5.14
N TYR A 169 -5.78 2.13 -4.10
CA TYR A 169 -4.59 2.07 -3.26
C TYR A 169 -3.34 1.86 -4.11
N ALA A 170 -3.29 0.79 -4.90
CA ALA A 170 -2.11 0.42 -5.67
C ALA A 170 -1.67 1.54 -6.64
N LEU A 171 -2.60 2.23 -7.27
CA LEU A 171 -2.31 3.37 -8.15
C LEU A 171 -1.78 4.58 -7.38
N ILE A 172 -2.44 4.97 -6.30
CA ILE A 172 -2.03 6.15 -5.51
C ILE A 172 -0.69 5.89 -4.81
N ASP A 173 -0.52 4.69 -4.25
CA ASP A 173 0.72 4.27 -3.60
C ASP A 173 1.90 4.20 -4.57
N SER A 174 1.68 3.69 -5.78
CA SER A 174 2.70 3.68 -6.82
C SER A 174 3.10 5.09 -7.29
N LEU A 175 2.16 6.04 -7.31
CA LEU A 175 2.47 7.44 -7.56
C LEU A 175 3.23 8.07 -6.39
N GLY A 176 2.91 7.71 -5.14
CA GLY A 176 3.66 8.11 -3.95
C GLY A 176 5.10 7.61 -4.01
N THR A 177 5.30 6.32 -4.27
CA THR A 177 6.63 5.70 -4.40
C THR A 177 7.43 6.27 -5.58
N PHE A 178 6.77 6.56 -6.69
CA PHE A 178 7.41 7.25 -7.82
C PHE A 178 7.82 8.68 -7.45
N ALA A 179 6.95 9.43 -6.78
CA ALA A 179 7.25 10.79 -6.32
C ALA A 179 8.39 10.81 -5.30
N ASP A 180 8.46 9.79 -4.42
CA ASP A 180 9.55 9.57 -3.48
C ASP A 180 10.89 9.39 -4.23
N ALA A 181 10.93 8.44 -5.17
CA ALA A 181 12.11 8.22 -6.01
C ALA A 181 12.53 9.48 -6.78
N TRP A 182 11.56 10.27 -7.27
CA TRP A 182 11.82 11.53 -7.99
C TRP A 182 12.41 12.63 -7.09
N VAL A 183 11.98 12.68 -5.82
CA VAL A 183 12.52 13.64 -4.84
C VAL A 183 13.97 13.26 -4.46
N PHE A 184 14.26 11.95 -4.30
CA PHE A 184 15.62 11.44 -4.05
C PHE A 184 16.56 11.68 -5.24
N ASP A 185 16.09 11.45 -6.46
CA ASP A 185 16.86 11.72 -7.69
C ASP A 185 17.28 13.20 -7.79
N ARG A 186 16.52 14.10 -7.15
CA ARG A 186 16.82 15.53 -7.05
C ARG A 186 17.67 15.94 -5.85
N GLY A 187 18.18 14.97 -5.10
CA GLY A 187 19.17 15.16 -4.06
C GLY A 187 18.61 15.37 -2.65
N MET A 188 17.34 15.02 -2.39
CA MET A 188 16.86 14.94 -1.03
C MET A 188 17.52 13.76 -0.32
N ASP A 189 18.00 13.99 0.89
CA ASP A 189 18.55 12.94 1.75
C ASP A 189 17.45 12.05 2.32
N GLU A 190 17.68 10.72 2.31
CA GLU A 190 16.71 9.72 2.79
C GLU A 190 16.31 9.95 4.26
N MET A 191 17.25 10.41 5.09
CA MET A 191 16.99 10.68 6.49
C MET A 191 16.09 11.91 6.67
N GLN A 192 16.28 12.94 5.82
CA GLN A 192 15.41 14.13 5.79
C GLN A 192 13.98 13.74 5.36
N ALA A 193 13.83 12.88 4.37
CA ALA A 193 12.54 12.38 3.96
C ALA A 193 11.82 11.58 5.08
N ASN A 194 12.58 10.77 5.82
CA ASN A 194 12.03 9.95 6.92
C ASN A 194 11.43 10.80 8.07
N ILE A 195 11.97 11.98 8.31
CA ILE A 195 11.52 12.91 9.36
C ILE A 195 10.56 13.99 8.85
N SER A 196 10.27 14.02 7.54
CA SER A 196 9.39 15.00 6.89
C SER A 196 8.00 14.45 6.66
#